data_e099fc18d99a2297ac60baa25e11a562
#
_entry.id   e099fc18d99a2297ac60baa25e11a562
#
_cell.length_a   1.000
_cell.length_b   1.000
_cell.length_c   1.000
_cell.angle_alpha   90.00
_cell.angle_beta   90.00
_cell.angle_gamma   90.00
#
_symmetry.space_group_name_H-M   'P 1'
#
loop_
_entity.id
_entity.type
_entity.pdbx_description
1 polymer ?
#
loop_
_entity_poly.entity_id
_entity_poly.type
_entity_poly.pdbx_seq_one_letter_code
_entity_poly.pdbx_strand_id
1 'polypeptide(L)'
;MSASLVGSEMCIRDSVNPVYDILPIEDPDMPFTTAKEMFAYAAAKNIPLWQAALDYERAISGLDDKKLMGFVENLWDLTVRAAEEGYKVTAFDGAIIKPHSAQFKALCEQGLVIPLGVGDMATADAFAVKEYGAVHGVIAGMPAGGAAGVPVSTINHAIKSLGMSKEDGLKALMTAAILGIFYYPTHYHGAWGCQAEVGISISMTAGALASLLSDDLDVIERAAVLGAQSILGQICDPIDGAGQVPCFLRNITAVPTAIACANAALAGCETLIGLDEMAETLLRVGMKLKMVGLNDLGVCYYRMQQDKQITCPGCGK
;
A
#
# COMPACT_ATOMS: atom_id res chain seq x y z
N MET A 1 12.95 1.29 -24.58
CA MET A 1 12.67 1.92 -23.27
C MET A 1 12.56 0.79 -22.25
N SER A 2 13.68 0.42 -21.67
CA SER A 2 13.72 -0.64 -20.68
C SER A 2 13.46 -0.01 -19.31
N ALA A 3 12.26 -0.19 -18.78
CA ALA A 3 12.09 -0.07 -17.36
C ALA A 3 13.03 -1.11 -16.75
N SER A 4 14.08 -0.67 -16.10
CA SER A 4 14.93 -1.52 -15.29
C SER A 4 14.13 -1.95 -14.07
N LEU A 5 13.39 -3.01 -14.22
CA LEU A 5 12.79 -3.77 -13.14
C LEU A 5 13.91 -4.61 -12.52
N VAL A 6 14.83 -3.95 -11.84
CA VAL A 6 15.84 -4.62 -11.04
C VAL A 6 15.11 -5.39 -9.94
N GLY A 7 15.27 -6.66 -9.91
CA GLY A 7 14.49 -7.61 -9.10
C GLY A 7 13.40 -8.35 -9.88
N SER A 8 13.17 -7.99 -11.12
CA SER A 8 12.08 -8.53 -11.92
C SER A 8 12.47 -9.71 -12.83
N GLU A 9 13.73 -10.08 -12.96
CA GLU A 9 14.06 -11.28 -13.73
C GLU A 9 13.43 -12.54 -13.15
N MET A 10 13.18 -12.57 -11.84
CA MET A 10 12.44 -13.64 -11.20
C MET A 10 10.93 -13.53 -11.39
N CYS A 11 10.39 -12.33 -11.63
CA CYS A 11 8.97 -12.11 -11.92
C CYS A 11 8.62 -12.34 -13.41
N ILE A 12 9.61 -12.38 -14.29
CA ILE A 12 9.39 -12.48 -15.76
C ILE A 12 9.31 -13.95 -16.24
N ARG A 13 9.65 -14.94 -15.43
CA ARG A 13 9.65 -16.35 -15.85
C ARG A 13 8.28 -17.01 -15.88
N ASP A 14 7.33 -16.48 -15.14
CA ASP A 14 5.96 -16.95 -15.23
C ASP A 14 5.24 -16.06 -16.22
N SER A 15 4.62 -16.66 -17.23
CA SER A 15 3.78 -15.97 -18.19
C SER A 15 2.78 -15.12 -17.43
N VAL A 16 3.02 -13.82 -17.37
CA VAL A 16 2.04 -12.86 -16.91
C VAL A 16 0.97 -12.84 -17.99
N ASN A 17 0.00 -13.70 -17.86
CA ASN A 17 -1.27 -13.43 -18.51
C ASN A 17 -1.80 -12.19 -17.80
N PRO A 18 -2.00 -11.06 -18.53
CA PRO A 18 -2.64 -9.92 -17.92
C PRO A 18 -3.95 -10.42 -17.32
N VAL A 19 -4.09 -10.24 -16.00
CA VAL A 19 -5.28 -10.71 -15.26
C VAL A 19 -6.54 -10.06 -15.86
N TYR A 20 -6.36 -8.97 -16.58
CA TYR A 20 -7.42 -8.21 -17.20
C TYR A 20 -6.96 -7.64 -18.54
N ASP A 21 -7.77 -7.89 -19.55
CA ASP A 21 -7.62 -7.30 -20.89
C ASP A 21 -8.26 -5.89 -20.88
N ILE A 22 -7.72 -5.00 -20.05
CA ILE A 22 -8.18 -3.62 -19.97
C ILE A 22 -7.22 -2.78 -20.80
N LEU A 23 -7.69 -2.32 -21.94
CA LEU A 23 -7.02 -1.30 -22.71
C LEU A 23 -7.61 0.05 -22.30
N PRO A 24 -6.80 1.00 -21.82
CA PRO A 24 -7.27 2.35 -21.56
C PRO A 24 -7.87 2.96 -22.81
N ILE A 25 -8.95 3.72 -22.65
CA ILE A 25 -9.52 4.53 -23.74
C ILE A 25 -8.47 5.55 -24.16
N GLU A 26 -8.27 5.72 -25.46
CA GLU A 26 -7.40 6.77 -25.98
C GLU A 26 -8.06 8.13 -25.73
N ASP A 27 -7.34 9.05 -25.06
CA ASP A 27 -7.80 10.41 -24.72
C ASP A 27 -9.14 10.42 -23.94
N PRO A 28 -9.20 9.83 -22.73
CA PRO A 28 -10.43 9.72 -21.96
C PRO A 28 -10.87 11.09 -21.42
N ASP A 29 -12.18 11.35 -21.46
CA ASP A 29 -12.77 12.53 -20.80
C ASP A 29 -12.82 12.29 -19.27
N MET A 30 -11.78 12.71 -18.59
CA MET A 30 -11.60 12.45 -17.16
C MET A 30 -12.48 13.36 -16.31
N PRO A 31 -13.22 12.82 -15.33
CA PRO A 31 -14.06 13.62 -14.44
C PRO A 31 -13.25 14.57 -13.53
N PHE A 32 -12.00 14.24 -13.25
CA PHE A 32 -11.05 15.03 -12.47
C PHE A 32 -9.62 14.52 -12.72
N THR A 33 -8.64 15.38 -12.48
CA THR A 33 -7.20 15.09 -12.69
C THR A 33 -6.35 15.30 -11.43
N THR A 34 -6.89 15.98 -10.42
CA THR A 34 -6.26 16.24 -9.13
C THR A 34 -7.14 15.75 -7.99
N ALA A 35 -6.55 15.52 -6.83
CA ALA A 35 -7.31 15.12 -5.63
C ALA A 35 -8.32 16.21 -5.23
N LYS A 36 -7.91 17.46 -5.31
CA LYS A 36 -8.81 18.61 -5.04
C LYS A 36 -10.04 18.59 -5.96
N GLU A 37 -9.85 18.34 -7.25
CA GLU A 37 -10.95 18.22 -8.21
C GLU A 37 -11.83 17.01 -7.90
N MET A 38 -11.25 15.87 -7.50
CA MET A 38 -11.96 14.67 -7.09
C MET A 38 -12.88 14.95 -5.91
N PHE A 39 -12.38 15.56 -4.85
CA PHE A 39 -13.19 15.90 -3.68
C PHE A 39 -14.30 16.91 -4.03
N ALA A 40 -14.00 17.92 -4.85
CA ALA A 40 -14.99 18.87 -5.34
C ALA A 40 -16.07 18.19 -6.21
N TYR A 41 -15.68 17.23 -7.07
CA TYR A 41 -16.60 16.44 -7.89
C TYR A 41 -17.54 15.60 -7.03
N ALA A 42 -17.01 14.86 -6.05
CA ALA A 42 -17.81 14.05 -5.15
C ALA A 42 -18.79 14.92 -4.33
N ALA A 43 -18.33 16.06 -3.81
CA ALA A 43 -19.16 17.01 -3.08
C ALA A 43 -20.27 17.60 -3.96
N ALA A 44 -19.95 18.05 -5.17
CA ALA A 44 -20.92 18.64 -6.09
C ALA A 44 -22.03 17.67 -6.52
N LYS A 45 -21.69 16.39 -6.65
CA LYS A 45 -22.65 15.32 -6.97
C LYS A 45 -23.33 14.73 -5.75
N ASN A 46 -22.88 15.07 -4.55
CA ASN A 46 -23.34 14.48 -3.29
C ASN A 46 -23.23 12.94 -3.30
N ILE A 47 -22.07 12.43 -3.72
CA ILE A 47 -21.76 11.00 -3.80
C ILE A 47 -20.59 10.65 -2.90
N PRO A 48 -20.53 9.40 -2.37
CA PRO A 48 -19.38 8.92 -1.61
C PRO A 48 -18.16 8.76 -2.54
N LEU A 49 -16.96 8.80 -1.96
CA LEU A 49 -15.71 8.81 -2.73
C LEU A 49 -15.51 7.54 -3.56
N TRP A 50 -15.96 6.36 -3.07
CA TRP A 50 -15.91 5.12 -3.85
C TRP A 50 -16.70 5.19 -5.17
N GLN A 51 -17.77 5.98 -5.21
CA GLN A 51 -18.57 6.17 -6.42
C GLN A 51 -17.87 7.13 -7.40
N ALA A 52 -17.19 8.16 -6.89
CA ALA A 52 -16.32 9.00 -7.71
C ALA A 52 -15.17 8.17 -8.32
N ALA A 53 -14.66 7.17 -7.57
CA ALA A 53 -13.67 6.21 -8.08
C ALA A 53 -14.23 5.37 -9.24
N LEU A 54 -15.47 4.89 -9.15
CA LEU A 54 -16.11 4.19 -10.26
C LEU A 54 -16.32 5.09 -11.49
N ASP A 55 -16.70 6.35 -11.28
CA ASP A 55 -16.84 7.33 -12.38
C ASP A 55 -15.49 7.53 -13.10
N TYR A 56 -14.40 7.62 -12.34
CA TYR A 56 -13.03 7.72 -12.84
C TYR A 56 -12.62 6.47 -13.65
N GLU A 57 -12.80 5.29 -13.07
CA GLU A 57 -12.44 4.03 -13.73
C GLU A 57 -13.28 3.76 -14.98
N ARG A 58 -14.54 4.14 -14.99
CA ARG A 58 -15.38 4.08 -16.20
C ARG A 58 -14.87 4.98 -17.32
N ALA A 59 -14.41 6.18 -16.98
CA ALA A 59 -13.87 7.10 -17.96
C ALA A 59 -12.60 6.53 -18.63
N ILE A 60 -11.71 5.89 -17.85
CA ILE A 60 -10.47 5.31 -18.37
C ILE A 60 -10.73 4.03 -19.15
N SER A 61 -11.60 3.13 -18.64
CA SER A 61 -11.70 1.77 -19.13
C SER A 61 -12.90 1.51 -20.06
N GLY A 62 -13.92 2.35 -20.01
CA GLY A 62 -15.20 2.10 -20.68
C GLY A 62 -16.01 0.93 -20.11
N LEU A 63 -15.59 0.36 -18.97
CA LEU A 63 -16.25 -0.78 -18.35
C LEU A 63 -17.44 -0.33 -17.50
N ASP A 64 -18.41 -1.22 -17.34
CA ASP A 64 -19.54 -1.02 -16.44
C ASP A 64 -19.15 -1.27 -14.97
N ASP A 65 -19.95 -0.75 -14.04
CA ASP A 65 -19.71 -0.85 -12.59
C ASP A 65 -19.61 -2.30 -12.11
N LYS A 66 -20.37 -3.21 -12.70
CA LYS A 66 -20.36 -4.63 -12.32
C LYS A 66 -19.02 -5.27 -12.62
N LYS A 67 -18.44 -4.96 -13.78
CA LYS A 67 -17.10 -5.45 -14.14
C LYS A 67 -16.02 -4.82 -13.27
N LEU A 68 -16.10 -3.50 -13.04
CA LEU A 68 -15.16 -2.78 -12.19
C LEU A 68 -15.16 -3.32 -10.76
N MET A 69 -16.35 -3.47 -10.16
CA MET A 69 -16.47 -4.07 -8.82
C MET A 69 -16.02 -5.54 -8.79
N GLY A 70 -16.23 -6.28 -9.88
CA GLY A 70 -15.71 -7.64 -10.02
C GLY A 70 -14.18 -7.70 -10.00
N PHE A 71 -13.48 -6.71 -10.55
CA PHE A 71 -12.03 -6.60 -10.43
C PHE A 71 -11.59 -6.30 -9.00
N VAL A 72 -12.27 -5.39 -8.33
CA VAL A 72 -12.00 -5.07 -6.92
C VAL A 72 -12.20 -6.30 -6.04
N GLU A 73 -13.27 -7.06 -6.27
CA GLU A 73 -13.53 -8.31 -5.57
C GLU A 73 -12.44 -9.36 -5.83
N ASN A 74 -12.00 -9.50 -7.07
CA ASN A 74 -10.90 -10.41 -7.39
C ASN A 74 -9.58 -10.02 -6.70
N LEU A 75 -9.24 -8.72 -6.63
CA LEU A 75 -8.07 -8.24 -5.89
C LEU A 75 -8.19 -8.52 -4.38
N TRP A 76 -9.39 -8.33 -3.83
CA TRP A 76 -9.70 -8.68 -2.45
C TRP A 76 -9.47 -10.16 -2.17
N ASP A 77 -10.12 -11.04 -2.94
CA ASP A 77 -10.06 -12.49 -2.75
C ASP A 77 -8.64 -13.03 -2.99
N LEU A 78 -7.91 -12.45 -3.94
CA LEU A 78 -6.51 -12.77 -4.17
C LEU A 78 -5.66 -12.44 -2.94
N THR A 79 -5.85 -11.27 -2.33
CA THR A 79 -5.08 -10.86 -1.16
C THR A 79 -5.41 -11.70 0.07
N VAL A 80 -6.69 -11.99 0.31
CA VAL A 80 -7.12 -12.88 1.40
C VAL A 80 -6.51 -14.27 1.24
N ARG A 81 -6.56 -14.83 0.04
CA ARG A 81 -5.94 -16.11 -0.29
C ARG A 81 -4.41 -16.06 -0.14
N ALA A 82 -3.78 -14.97 -0.56
CA ALA A 82 -2.34 -14.79 -0.39
C ALA A 82 -1.91 -14.80 1.09
N ALA A 83 -2.71 -14.25 2.00
CA ALA A 83 -2.47 -14.34 3.44
C ALA A 83 -2.59 -15.78 3.95
N GLU A 84 -3.62 -16.52 3.52
CA GLU A 84 -3.81 -17.93 3.88
C GLU A 84 -2.65 -18.81 3.41
N GLU A 85 -2.16 -18.62 2.19
CA GLU A 85 -1.00 -19.32 1.65
C GLU A 85 0.30 -18.88 2.32
N GLY A 86 0.42 -17.59 2.67
CA GLY A 86 1.58 -17.06 3.38
C GLY A 86 1.83 -17.71 4.72
N TYR A 87 0.79 -18.05 5.46
CA TYR A 87 0.90 -18.79 6.72
C TYR A 87 1.47 -20.21 6.58
N LYS A 88 1.49 -20.76 5.37
CA LYS A 88 2.04 -22.09 5.07
C LYS A 88 3.52 -22.03 4.67
N VAL A 89 4.07 -20.83 4.48
CA VAL A 89 5.47 -20.65 4.10
C VAL A 89 6.37 -21.01 5.28
N THR A 90 7.29 -21.94 5.08
CA THR A 90 8.21 -22.42 6.12
C THR A 90 9.66 -22.04 5.87
N ALA A 91 10.01 -21.64 4.65
CA ALA A 91 11.34 -21.23 4.26
C ALA A 91 11.29 -20.30 3.04
N PHE A 92 12.33 -19.48 2.84
CA PHE A 92 12.57 -18.70 1.62
C PHE A 92 13.87 -19.15 0.97
N ASP A 93 13.94 -19.11 -0.35
CA ASP A 93 15.21 -19.22 -1.07
C ASP A 93 16.02 -17.94 -0.84
N GLY A 94 17.31 -18.10 -0.50
CA GLY A 94 18.16 -16.95 -0.15
C GLY A 94 17.73 -16.23 1.13
N ALA A 95 17.24 -16.96 2.13
CA ALA A 95 16.69 -16.42 3.36
C ALA A 95 17.71 -15.57 4.15
N ILE A 96 17.35 -14.30 4.39
CA ILE A 96 18.01 -13.41 5.37
C ILE A 96 17.34 -13.57 6.73
N ILE A 97 16.03 -13.73 6.73
CA ILE A 97 15.19 -14.01 7.91
C ILE A 97 14.35 -15.26 7.65
N LYS A 98 13.81 -15.84 8.71
CA LYS A 98 12.85 -16.95 8.60
C LYS A 98 11.43 -16.40 8.46
N PRO A 99 10.47 -17.19 7.92
CA PRO A 99 9.06 -16.86 8.00
C PRO A 99 8.58 -16.80 9.45
N HIS A 100 7.76 -15.82 9.76
CA HIS A 100 7.26 -15.56 11.10
C HIS A 100 5.75 -15.28 11.18
N SER A 101 5.06 -15.10 10.04
CA SER A 101 3.65 -14.75 10.04
C SER A 101 2.76 -15.78 10.71
N ALA A 102 3.01 -17.06 10.49
CA ALA A 102 2.27 -18.16 11.13
C ALA A 102 2.44 -18.15 12.66
N GLN A 103 3.67 -17.92 13.14
CA GLN A 103 3.93 -17.79 14.58
C GLN A 103 3.27 -16.54 15.16
N PHE A 104 3.35 -15.42 14.45
CA PHE A 104 2.71 -14.17 14.87
C PHE A 104 1.19 -14.34 15.00
N LYS A 105 0.54 -14.94 13.99
CA LYS A 105 -0.87 -15.31 14.03
C LYS A 105 -1.21 -16.17 15.25
N ALA A 106 -0.44 -17.23 15.50
CA ALA A 106 -0.68 -18.13 16.63
C ALA A 106 -0.59 -17.41 17.99
N LEU A 107 0.33 -16.45 18.14
CA LEU A 107 0.44 -15.64 19.34
C LEU A 107 -0.76 -14.68 19.50
N CYS A 108 -1.25 -14.08 18.39
CA CYS A 108 -2.46 -13.26 18.40
C CYS A 108 -3.67 -14.09 18.85
N GLU A 109 -3.87 -15.28 18.28
CA GLU A 109 -4.99 -16.18 18.62
C GLU A 109 -4.96 -16.64 20.08
N GLN A 110 -3.78 -16.76 20.68
CA GLN A 110 -3.58 -17.11 22.08
C GLN A 110 -3.66 -15.92 23.04
N GLY A 111 -3.76 -14.69 22.52
CA GLY A 111 -3.74 -13.46 23.35
C GLY A 111 -2.37 -13.18 23.98
N LEU A 112 -1.30 -13.70 23.40
CA LEU A 112 0.08 -13.56 23.87
C LEU A 112 0.85 -12.43 23.17
N VAL A 113 0.11 -11.41 22.70
CA VAL A 113 0.65 -10.18 22.12
C VAL A 113 0.18 -8.97 22.91
N ILE A 114 0.88 -7.84 22.77
CA ILE A 114 0.36 -6.55 23.26
C ILE A 114 -0.80 -6.15 22.36
N PRO A 115 -2.05 -6.01 22.85
CA PRO A 115 -3.22 -5.86 22.01
C PRO A 115 -3.19 -4.57 21.18
N LEU A 116 -3.38 -4.71 19.87
CA LEU A 116 -3.68 -3.63 18.91
C LEU A 116 -5.15 -3.67 18.47
N GLY A 117 -5.95 -4.53 19.09
CA GLY A 117 -7.34 -4.75 18.70
C GLY A 117 -7.47 -5.34 17.31
N VAL A 118 -8.21 -4.68 16.43
CA VAL A 118 -8.37 -5.10 15.03
C VAL A 118 -7.02 -5.19 14.29
N GLY A 119 -6.01 -4.47 14.74
CA GLY A 119 -4.69 -4.44 14.14
C GLY A 119 -3.89 -5.73 14.30
N ASP A 120 -4.18 -6.57 15.30
CA ASP A 120 -3.41 -7.80 15.56
C ASP A 120 -3.45 -8.76 14.38
N MET A 121 -4.63 -9.23 14.02
CA MET A 121 -4.81 -10.18 12.92
C MET A 121 -4.60 -9.54 11.56
N ALA A 122 -4.96 -8.25 11.39
CA ALA A 122 -4.68 -7.52 10.16
C ALA A 122 -3.17 -7.42 9.87
N THR A 123 -2.36 -7.23 10.93
CA THR A 123 -0.90 -7.24 10.84
C THR A 123 -0.36 -8.62 10.47
N ALA A 124 -0.92 -9.68 11.07
CA ALA A 124 -0.53 -11.04 10.74
C ALA A 124 -0.80 -11.37 9.26
N ASP A 125 -1.99 -11.00 8.75
CA ASP A 125 -2.36 -11.21 7.34
C ASP A 125 -1.47 -10.40 6.40
N ALA A 126 -1.22 -9.12 6.69
CA ALA A 126 -0.34 -8.28 5.87
C ALA A 126 1.09 -8.83 5.80
N PHE A 127 1.59 -9.38 6.92
CA PHE A 127 2.89 -10.04 6.96
C PHE A 127 2.89 -11.33 6.14
N ALA A 128 1.86 -12.17 6.26
CA ALA A 128 1.73 -13.41 5.51
C ALA A 128 1.69 -13.18 3.99
N VAL A 129 0.99 -12.14 3.52
CA VAL A 129 1.00 -11.74 2.10
C VAL A 129 2.43 -11.45 1.61
N LYS A 130 3.25 -10.79 2.42
CA LYS A 130 4.65 -10.52 2.07
C LYS A 130 5.49 -11.79 2.02
N GLU A 131 5.29 -12.70 2.95
CA GLU A 131 5.98 -13.99 2.98
C GLU A 131 5.60 -14.85 1.78
N TYR A 132 4.31 -14.84 1.39
CA TYR A 132 3.86 -15.52 0.18
C TYR A 132 4.50 -14.94 -1.09
N GLY A 133 4.59 -13.63 -1.20
CA GLY A 133 5.29 -12.99 -2.31
C GLY A 133 6.77 -13.35 -2.39
N ALA A 134 7.43 -13.63 -1.25
CA ALA A 134 8.84 -14.04 -1.21
C ALA A 134 9.11 -15.44 -1.77
N VAL A 135 8.09 -16.28 -1.85
CA VAL A 135 8.15 -17.60 -2.49
C VAL A 135 7.47 -17.61 -3.87
N HIS A 136 7.44 -16.45 -4.53
CA HIS A 136 6.85 -16.26 -5.85
C HIS A 136 5.33 -16.48 -5.91
N GLY A 137 4.66 -16.38 -4.79
CA GLY A 137 3.20 -16.36 -4.74
C GLY A 137 2.62 -15.11 -5.39
N VAL A 138 1.41 -15.24 -5.96
CA VAL A 138 0.73 -14.11 -6.59
C VAL A 138 0.14 -13.20 -5.53
N ILE A 139 0.55 -11.93 -5.52
CA ILE A 139 0.06 -10.89 -4.62
C ILE A 139 -0.42 -9.67 -5.40
N ALA A 140 -1.41 -8.95 -4.86
CA ALA A 140 -1.88 -7.69 -5.45
C ALA A 140 -1.09 -6.51 -4.87
N GLY A 141 -0.39 -5.75 -5.70
CA GLY A 141 0.30 -4.53 -5.27
C GLY A 141 -0.71 -3.41 -4.95
N MET A 142 -0.62 -2.81 -3.75
CA MET A 142 -1.48 -1.69 -3.33
C MET A 142 -0.70 -0.71 -2.45
N PRO A 143 -0.06 0.29 -3.00
CA PRO A 143 0.09 0.62 -4.42
C PRO A 143 1.13 -0.23 -5.15
N ALA A 144 2.05 -0.87 -4.42
CA ALA A 144 3.13 -1.68 -4.94
C ALA A 144 3.27 -2.99 -4.17
N GLY A 145 4.06 -3.93 -4.71
CA GLY A 145 4.33 -5.21 -4.07
C GLY A 145 4.97 -5.10 -2.68
N GLY A 146 5.67 -3.99 -2.41
CA GLY A 146 6.29 -3.69 -1.11
C GLY A 146 5.29 -3.57 0.05
N ALA A 147 4.03 -3.23 -0.21
CA ALA A 147 2.97 -3.05 0.80
C ALA A 147 1.65 -3.76 0.42
N ALA A 148 1.73 -4.81 -0.40
CA ALA A 148 0.58 -5.47 -1.02
C ALA A 148 -0.51 -5.94 -0.04
N GLY A 149 -0.13 -6.38 1.15
CA GLY A 149 -1.08 -6.91 2.13
C GLY A 149 -1.83 -5.86 2.94
N VAL A 150 -1.32 -4.64 3.04
CA VAL A 150 -1.77 -3.67 4.04
C VAL A 150 -3.23 -3.23 3.86
N PRO A 151 -3.69 -2.75 2.68
CA PRO A 151 -5.07 -2.24 2.56
C PRO A 151 -6.11 -3.32 2.80
N VAL A 152 -6.08 -4.40 2.03
CA VAL A 152 -7.12 -5.44 2.11
C VAL A 152 -7.13 -6.11 3.49
N SER A 153 -5.97 -6.48 4.04
CA SER A 153 -5.92 -7.11 5.37
C SER A 153 -6.52 -6.19 6.44
N THR A 154 -6.18 -4.90 6.42
CA THR A 154 -6.67 -3.96 7.40
C THR A 154 -8.17 -3.71 7.27
N ILE A 155 -8.66 -3.47 6.04
CA ILE A 155 -10.09 -3.25 5.78
C ILE A 155 -10.90 -4.50 6.13
N ASN A 156 -10.43 -5.70 5.77
CA ASN A 156 -11.11 -6.96 6.04
C ASN A 156 -11.33 -7.20 7.56
N HIS A 157 -10.33 -6.93 8.36
CA HIS A 157 -10.47 -7.04 9.81
C HIS A 157 -11.29 -5.90 10.41
N ALA A 158 -11.21 -4.68 9.85
CA ALA A 158 -12.02 -3.56 10.28
C ALA A 158 -13.52 -3.82 10.05
N ILE A 159 -13.94 -4.24 8.85
CA ILE A 159 -15.36 -4.53 8.57
C ILE A 159 -15.90 -5.66 9.45
N LYS A 160 -15.10 -6.72 9.71
CA LYS A 160 -15.50 -7.80 10.63
C LYS A 160 -15.71 -7.28 12.05
N SER A 161 -14.83 -6.42 12.54
CA SER A 161 -14.95 -5.83 13.87
C SER A 161 -16.14 -4.87 13.99
N LEU A 162 -16.48 -4.18 12.89
CA LEU A 162 -17.59 -3.24 12.84
C LEU A 162 -18.94 -3.92 12.49
N GLY A 163 -18.94 -5.23 12.20
CA GLY A 163 -20.15 -5.95 11.78
C GLY A 163 -20.66 -5.55 10.40
N MET A 164 -19.79 -5.03 9.55
CA MET A 164 -20.07 -4.60 8.19
C MET A 164 -19.92 -5.75 7.17
N SER A 165 -20.46 -5.56 5.97
CA SER A 165 -20.44 -6.55 4.90
C SER A 165 -19.12 -6.51 4.09
N LYS A 166 -18.85 -7.59 3.31
CA LYS A 166 -17.77 -7.58 2.30
C LYS A 166 -17.98 -6.46 1.28
N GLU A 167 -19.22 -6.16 0.91
CA GLU A 167 -19.54 -5.08 -0.03
C GLU A 167 -19.06 -3.71 0.49
N ASP A 168 -19.24 -3.43 1.79
CA ASP A 168 -18.72 -2.21 2.41
C ASP A 168 -17.17 -2.19 2.34
N GLY A 169 -16.54 -3.33 2.55
CA GLY A 169 -15.09 -3.49 2.38
C GLY A 169 -14.62 -3.22 0.94
N LEU A 170 -15.36 -3.68 -0.07
CA LEU A 170 -15.05 -3.44 -1.48
C LEU A 170 -15.19 -1.95 -1.83
N LYS A 171 -16.23 -1.27 -1.31
CA LYS A 171 -16.40 0.19 -1.45
C LYS A 171 -15.25 0.96 -0.80
N ALA A 172 -14.83 0.56 0.39
CA ALA A 172 -13.67 1.13 1.06
C ALA A 172 -12.37 0.88 0.27
N LEU A 173 -12.22 -0.30 -0.35
CA LEU A 173 -11.07 -0.60 -1.22
C LEU A 173 -11.05 0.27 -2.48
N MET A 174 -12.21 0.58 -3.07
CA MET A 174 -12.32 1.57 -4.16
C MET A 174 -11.90 2.97 -3.69
N THR A 175 -12.30 3.36 -2.46
CA THR A 175 -11.83 4.62 -1.85
C THR A 175 -10.31 4.61 -1.69
N ALA A 176 -9.72 3.50 -1.21
CA ALA A 176 -8.27 3.37 -1.15
C ALA A 176 -7.61 3.54 -2.51
N ALA A 177 -8.14 2.89 -3.55
CA ALA A 177 -7.58 2.93 -4.89
C ALA A 177 -7.53 4.35 -5.45
N ILE A 178 -8.63 5.09 -5.37
CA ILE A 178 -8.69 6.44 -5.93
C ILE A 178 -7.80 7.43 -5.16
N LEU A 179 -7.66 7.28 -3.84
CA LEU A 179 -6.72 8.09 -3.07
C LEU A 179 -5.27 7.82 -3.48
N GLY A 180 -4.96 6.57 -3.85
CA GLY A 180 -3.62 6.15 -4.24
C GLY A 180 -3.13 6.72 -5.56
N ILE A 181 -4.02 6.96 -6.53
CA ILE A 181 -3.61 7.35 -7.89
C ILE A 181 -2.90 8.70 -7.93
N PHE A 182 -3.24 9.66 -7.06
CA PHE A 182 -2.67 10.99 -7.05
C PHE A 182 -1.23 11.05 -6.56
N TYR A 183 -0.73 9.97 -5.93
CA TYR A 183 0.68 9.83 -5.57
C TYR A 183 1.56 9.37 -6.74
N TYR A 184 0.97 8.96 -7.87
CA TYR A 184 1.67 8.47 -9.06
C TYR A 184 1.53 9.44 -10.24
N PRO A 185 2.16 10.63 -10.19
CA PRO A 185 2.31 11.41 -11.40
C PRO A 185 3.05 10.56 -12.43
N THR A 186 2.75 10.74 -13.70
CA THR A 186 3.07 9.93 -14.89
C THR A 186 4.46 9.27 -15.00
N HIS A 187 5.33 9.41 -14.01
CA HIS A 187 6.73 8.96 -14.00
C HIS A 187 7.19 8.35 -12.67
N TYR A 188 6.31 7.58 -11.99
CA TYR A 188 6.74 6.83 -10.81
C TYR A 188 7.77 5.76 -11.20
N HIS A 189 8.96 5.84 -10.65
CA HIS A 189 10.06 4.93 -10.92
C HIS A 189 10.48 4.09 -9.70
N GLY A 190 9.65 3.91 -8.70
CA GLY A 190 9.96 3.09 -7.52
C GLY A 190 11.10 3.62 -6.62
N ALA A 191 11.80 4.66 -7.07
CA ALA A 191 13.04 5.17 -6.45
C ALA A 191 12.81 6.16 -5.30
N TRP A 192 11.59 6.28 -4.79
CA TRP A 192 11.22 7.31 -3.82
C TRP A 192 11.25 6.84 -2.36
N GLY A 193 11.83 5.67 -2.10
CA GLY A 193 11.93 5.09 -0.77
C GLY A 193 10.68 4.34 -0.33
N CYS A 194 10.72 3.74 0.86
CA CYS A 194 9.56 3.07 1.44
C CYS A 194 8.39 4.02 1.73
N GLN A 195 8.66 5.32 1.84
CA GLN A 195 7.58 6.31 1.91
C GLN A 195 6.62 6.23 0.72
N ALA A 196 7.11 5.87 -0.48
CA ALA A 196 6.30 5.75 -1.69
C ALA A 196 5.57 4.41 -1.83
N GLU A 197 6.00 3.37 -1.13
CA GLU A 197 5.31 2.08 -1.13
C GLU A 197 4.44 1.95 0.12
N VAL A 198 5.08 1.92 1.27
CA VAL A 198 4.42 1.73 2.57
C VAL A 198 3.64 2.97 2.97
N GLY A 199 4.18 4.18 2.76
CA GLY A 199 3.52 5.44 3.11
C GLY A 199 2.26 5.69 2.29
N ILE A 200 2.29 5.44 0.99
CA ILE A 200 1.09 5.54 0.15
C ILE A 200 0.07 4.48 0.55
N SER A 201 0.52 3.25 0.84
CA SER A 201 -0.38 2.20 1.32
C SER A 201 -1.06 2.56 2.65
N ILE A 202 -0.31 3.17 3.60
CA ILE A 202 -0.88 3.69 4.85
C ILE A 202 -1.91 4.78 4.55
N SER A 203 -1.59 5.72 3.66
CA SER A 203 -2.50 6.79 3.22
C SER A 203 -3.80 6.25 2.66
N MET A 204 -3.70 5.37 1.66
CA MET A 204 -4.83 4.69 1.03
C MET A 204 -5.71 3.98 2.06
N THR A 205 -5.06 3.22 2.96
CA THR A 205 -5.74 2.43 3.98
C THR A 205 -6.41 3.31 5.03
N ALA A 206 -5.74 4.36 5.50
CA ALA A 206 -6.30 5.28 6.49
C ALA A 206 -7.55 6.01 5.95
N GLY A 207 -7.49 6.52 4.71
CA GLY A 207 -8.66 7.12 4.06
C GLY A 207 -9.80 6.13 3.87
N ALA A 208 -9.51 4.89 3.45
CA ALA A 208 -10.49 3.84 3.32
C ALA A 208 -11.15 3.45 4.65
N LEU A 209 -10.37 3.35 5.73
CA LEU A 209 -10.91 3.09 7.08
C LEU A 209 -11.79 4.24 7.58
N ALA A 210 -11.38 5.48 7.33
CA ALA A 210 -12.21 6.64 7.68
C ALA A 210 -13.54 6.62 6.93
N SER A 211 -13.56 6.23 5.65
CA SER A 211 -14.77 6.14 4.84
C SER A 211 -15.75 5.05 5.29
N LEU A 212 -15.32 4.07 6.08
CA LEU A 212 -16.23 3.10 6.71
C LEU A 212 -17.11 3.72 7.81
N LEU A 213 -16.66 4.82 8.42
CA LEU A 213 -17.29 5.43 9.59
C LEU A 213 -17.75 6.86 9.36
N SER A 214 -17.40 7.47 8.21
CA SER A 214 -17.75 8.85 7.89
C SER A 214 -17.88 9.05 6.38
N ASP A 215 -18.95 9.73 5.97
CA ASP A 215 -19.14 10.21 4.60
C ASP A 215 -18.53 11.62 4.40
N ASP A 216 -17.96 12.22 5.45
CA ASP A 216 -17.30 13.51 5.39
C ASP A 216 -15.99 13.41 4.60
N LEU A 217 -15.96 14.03 3.44
CA LEU A 217 -14.83 14.02 2.52
C LEU A 217 -13.57 14.64 3.14
N ASP A 218 -13.73 15.67 4.00
CA ASP A 218 -12.61 16.30 4.69
C ASP A 218 -11.98 15.34 5.72
N VAL A 219 -12.77 14.49 6.37
CA VAL A 219 -12.27 13.45 7.27
C VAL A 219 -11.47 12.41 6.50
N ILE A 220 -11.97 11.98 5.34
CA ILE A 220 -11.30 11.00 4.49
C ILE A 220 -9.97 11.55 3.96
N GLU A 221 -9.96 12.80 3.49
CA GLU A 221 -8.73 13.45 3.01
C GLU A 221 -7.70 13.57 4.14
N ARG A 222 -8.11 14.07 5.33
CA ARG A 222 -7.22 14.18 6.49
C ARG A 222 -6.62 12.84 6.89
N ALA A 223 -7.42 11.77 6.90
CA ALA A 223 -6.93 10.44 7.20
C ALA A 223 -5.83 9.99 6.22
N ALA A 224 -6.04 10.22 4.93
CA ALA A 224 -5.07 9.89 3.89
C ALA A 224 -3.78 10.73 4.03
N VAL A 225 -3.90 12.03 4.26
CA VAL A 225 -2.75 12.93 4.45
C VAL A 225 -1.94 12.55 5.70
N LEU A 226 -2.60 12.33 6.85
CA LEU A 226 -1.94 11.87 8.07
C LEU A 226 -1.21 10.54 7.84
N GLY A 227 -1.82 9.63 7.09
CA GLY A 227 -1.23 8.35 6.73
C GLY A 227 0.09 8.50 5.97
N ALA A 228 0.12 9.29 4.91
CA ALA A 228 1.34 9.54 4.14
C ALA A 228 2.40 10.29 4.95
N GLN A 229 1.98 11.28 5.75
CA GLN A 229 2.87 12.09 6.58
C GLN A 229 3.58 11.24 7.65
N SER A 230 2.93 10.19 8.17
CA SER A 230 3.43 9.39 9.29
C SER A 230 4.80 8.75 9.07
N ILE A 231 5.14 8.45 7.83
CA ILE A 231 6.44 7.83 7.45
C ILE A 231 7.17 8.59 6.34
N LEU A 232 6.88 9.88 6.19
CA LEU A 232 7.57 10.74 5.24
C LEU A 232 9.08 10.73 5.51
N GLY A 233 9.87 10.56 4.45
CA GLY A 233 11.33 10.45 4.56
C GLY A 233 11.86 9.05 4.81
N GLN A 234 11.00 8.02 4.87
CA GLN A 234 11.47 6.64 5.04
C GLN A 234 12.23 6.17 3.79
N ILE A 235 13.50 5.83 4.01
CA ILE A 235 14.45 5.44 2.95
C ILE A 235 14.14 4.05 2.37
N CYS A 236 14.77 3.75 1.23
CA CYS A 236 14.81 2.40 0.65
C CYS A 236 16.17 1.77 0.92
N ASP A 237 16.23 0.82 1.83
CA ASP A 237 17.46 0.22 2.35
C ASP A 237 17.38 -1.31 2.49
N PRO A 238 16.98 -2.05 1.43
CA PRO A 238 16.86 -3.50 1.51
C PRO A 238 18.22 -4.17 1.65
N ILE A 239 18.31 -5.19 2.50
CA ILE A 239 19.51 -6.00 2.61
C ILE A 239 19.67 -6.85 1.35
N ASP A 240 20.83 -6.73 0.69
CA ASP A 240 21.17 -7.44 -0.56
C ASP A 240 20.14 -7.27 -1.69
N GLY A 241 19.37 -6.18 -1.66
CA GLY A 241 18.26 -5.97 -2.59
C GLY A 241 17.03 -6.85 -2.33
N ALA A 242 17.08 -7.75 -1.33
CA ALA A 242 15.96 -8.58 -0.98
C ALA A 242 14.94 -7.85 -0.10
N GLY A 243 13.67 -7.90 -0.48
CA GLY A 243 12.59 -7.23 0.26
C GLY A 243 12.27 -7.81 1.65
N GLN A 244 13.02 -8.81 2.12
CA GLN A 244 12.78 -9.44 3.42
C GLN A 244 13.04 -8.47 4.58
N VAL A 245 14.14 -7.72 4.53
CA VAL A 245 14.49 -6.70 5.53
C VAL A 245 14.85 -5.42 4.80
N PRO A 246 14.23 -4.30 5.13
CA PRO A 246 13.21 -4.11 6.17
C PRO A 246 11.76 -4.19 5.69
N CYS A 247 11.49 -4.45 4.39
CA CYS A 247 10.16 -4.27 3.80
C CYS A 247 9.07 -5.13 4.47
N PHE A 248 9.36 -6.38 4.84
CA PHE A 248 8.38 -7.22 5.55
C PHE A 248 8.03 -6.60 6.91
N LEU A 249 9.04 -6.16 7.67
CA LEU A 249 8.85 -5.54 8.97
C LEU A 249 8.09 -4.21 8.90
N ARG A 250 8.25 -3.46 7.79
CA ARG A 250 7.51 -2.21 7.57
C ARG A 250 6.02 -2.44 7.30
N ASN A 251 5.64 -3.59 6.74
CA ASN A 251 4.22 -3.95 6.63
C ASN A 251 3.58 -4.20 8.00
N ILE A 252 4.33 -4.72 8.97
CA ILE A 252 3.86 -4.91 10.34
C ILE A 252 3.47 -3.57 10.99
N THR A 253 4.27 -2.53 10.78
CA THR A 253 4.01 -1.20 11.36
C THR A 253 3.00 -0.39 10.55
N ALA A 254 2.80 -0.71 9.29
CA ALA A 254 1.87 0.00 8.41
C ALA A 254 0.41 -0.14 8.85
N VAL A 255 -0.01 -1.34 9.24
CA VAL A 255 -1.39 -1.63 9.66
C VAL A 255 -1.81 -0.78 10.87
N PRO A 256 -1.13 -0.84 12.03
CA PRO A 256 -1.51 -0.02 13.18
C PRO A 256 -1.38 1.49 12.91
N THR A 257 -0.44 1.90 12.07
CA THR A 257 -0.30 3.30 11.67
C THR A 257 -1.51 3.78 10.87
N ALA A 258 -1.98 3.00 9.89
CA ALA A 258 -3.17 3.35 9.12
C ALA A 258 -4.42 3.47 10.02
N ILE A 259 -4.61 2.55 10.95
CA ILE A 259 -5.71 2.59 11.92
C ILE A 259 -5.61 3.84 12.80
N ALA A 260 -4.41 4.14 13.31
CA ALA A 260 -4.19 5.32 14.16
C ALA A 260 -4.48 6.63 13.40
N CYS A 261 -4.05 6.74 12.13
CA CYS A 261 -4.30 7.92 11.29
C CYS A 261 -5.79 8.10 10.98
N ALA A 262 -6.50 7.01 10.66
CA ALA A 262 -7.95 7.05 10.46
C ALA A 262 -8.68 7.52 11.72
N ASN A 263 -8.35 6.94 12.87
CA ASN A 263 -8.94 7.32 14.16
C ASN A 263 -8.62 8.77 14.54
N ALA A 264 -7.40 9.24 14.26
CA ALA A 264 -7.02 10.63 14.49
C ALA A 264 -7.86 11.61 13.65
N ALA A 265 -8.06 11.30 12.36
CA ALA A 265 -8.90 12.13 11.48
C ALA A 265 -10.37 12.14 11.93
N LEU A 266 -10.92 10.97 12.30
CA LEU A 266 -12.26 10.84 12.87
C LEU A 266 -12.43 11.61 14.18
N ALA A 267 -11.36 11.71 14.98
CA ALA A 267 -11.34 12.52 16.21
C ALA A 267 -11.14 14.03 15.94
N GLY A 268 -11.01 14.46 14.68
CA GLY A 268 -10.89 15.85 14.30
C GLY A 268 -9.47 16.39 14.22
N CYS A 269 -8.43 15.51 14.20
CA CYS A 269 -7.07 15.97 13.95
C CYS A 269 -6.99 16.67 12.59
N GLU A 270 -6.41 17.86 12.59
CA GLU A 270 -6.28 18.71 11.40
C GLU A 270 -5.01 18.40 10.62
N THR A 271 -5.03 18.66 9.32
CA THR A 271 -3.87 18.74 8.44
C THR A 271 -3.76 20.15 7.86
N LEU A 272 -2.53 20.62 7.65
CA LEU A 272 -2.28 21.98 7.10
C LEU A 272 -2.24 21.98 5.57
N ILE A 273 -2.23 20.80 4.96
CA ILE A 273 -2.14 20.61 3.50
C ILE A 273 -3.16 19.56 3.06
N GLY A 274 -3.55 19.60 1.80
CA GLY A 274 -4.41 18.62 1.17
C GLY A 274 -3.61 17.44 0.57
N LEU A 275 -4.33 16.54 -0.09
CA LEU A 275 -3.73 15.31 -0.65
C LEU A 275 -2.78 15.60 -1.82
N ASP A 276 -3.08 16.59 -2.67
CA ASP A 276 -2.21 16.99 -3.79
C ASP A 276 -0.87 17.54 -3.30
N GLU A 277 -0.89 18.41 -2.27
CA GLU A 277 0.33 18.95 -1.67
C GLU A 277 1.12 17.88 -0.91
N MET A 278 0.42 16.90 -0.32
CA MET A 278 1.09 15.77 0.34
C MET A 278 1.80 14.89 -0.69
N ALA A 279 1.16 14.60 -1.82
CA ALA A 279 1.74 13.84 -2.91
C ALA A 279 3.01 14.54 -3.48
N GLU A 280 2.92 15.85 -3.71
CA GLU A 280 4.08 16.65 -4.14
C GLU A 280 5.19 16.65 -3.10
N THR A 281 4.84 16.75 -1.82
CA THR A 281 5.82 16.72 -0.72
C THR A 281 6.54 15.40 -0.66
N LEU A 282 5.83 14.28 -0.78
CA LEU A 282 6.40 12.93 -0.82
C LEU A 282 7.36 12.77 -2.00
N LEU A 283 6.96 13.25 -3.19
CA LEU A 283 7.81 13.24 -4.37
C LEU A 283 9.10 14.04 -4.15
N ARG A 284 9.00 15.28 -3.67
CA ARG A 284 10.15 16.18 -3.42
C ARG A 284 11.12 15.62 -2.38
N VAL A 285 10.59 15.02 -1.30
CA VAL A 285 11.40 14.35 -0.27
C VAL A 285 12.11 13.14 -0.87
N GLY A 286 11.41 12.30 -1.63
CA GLY A 286 11.98 11.14 -2.32
C GLY A 286 13.11 11.51 -3.27
N MET A 287 12.94 12.58 -4.06
CA MET A 287 14.00 13.10 -4.93
C MET A 287 15.25 13.53 -4.15
N LYS A 288 15.08 14.22 -3.02
CA LYS A 288 16.19 14.62 -2.15
C LYS A 288 16.90 13.41 -1.55
N LEU A 289 16.15 12.42 -1.08
CA LEU A 289 16.71 11.17 -0.55
C LEU A 289 17.53 10.44 -1.63
N LYS A 290 17.05 10.40 -2.87
CA LYS A 290 17.79 9.83 -4.00
C LYS A 290 19.08 10.60 -4.30
N MET A 291 19.04 11.93 -4.29
CA MET A 291 20.22 12.79 -4.56
C MET A 291 21.37 12.56 -3.56
N VAL A 292 21.03 12.19 -2.31
CA VAL A 292 22.04 11.89 -1.27
C VAL A 292 22.31 10.39 -1.10
N GLY A 293 21.84 9.55 -2.03
CA GLY A 293 22.09 8.11 -2.05
C GLY A 293 21.31 7.30 -1.02
N LEU A 294 20.27 7.87 -0.40
CA LEU A 294 19.46 7.17 0.62
C LEU A 294 18.30 6.34 0.04
N ASN A 295 18.01 6.48 -1.25
CA ASN A 295 17.04 5.69 -1.98
C ASN A 295 17.70 4.90 -3.12
N ASP A 296 18.93 4.49 -2.92
CA ASP A 296 19.61 3.60 -3.84
C ASP A 296 19.41 2.17 -3.37
N LEU A 297 18.88 1.32 -4.24
CA LEU A 297 18.67 -0.11 -3.96
C LEU A 297 19.96 -0.87 -3.64
N GLY A 298 21.13 -0.29 -3.92
CA GLY A 298 22.43 -0.84 -3.58
C GLY A 298 22.91 -0.51 -2.16
N VAL A 299 22.20 0.37 -1.42
CA VAL A 299 22.64 0.79 -0.08
C VAL A 299 22.06 -0.13 0.97
N CYS A 300 22.93 -0.85 1.65
CA CYS A 300 22.55 -1.74 2.75
C CYS A 300 23.20 -1.29 4.05
N TYR A 301 22.54 -0.37 4.77
CA TYR A 301 23.05 0.13 6.05
C TYR A 301 23.15 -0.96 7.11
N TYR A 302 22.26 -1.95 7.09
CA TYR A 302 22.29 -3.07 8.06
C TYR A 302 23.51 -3.95 7.86
N ARG A 303 23.89 -4.24 6.60
CA ARG A 303 25.06 -5.05 6.29
C ARG A 303 26.35 -4.33 6.63
N MET A 304 26.42 -3.01 6.43
CA MET A 304 27.56 -2.18 6.83
C MET A 304 27.86 -2.25 8.33
N GLN A 305 26.87 -2.54 9.18
CA GLN A 305 27.07 -2.74 10.61
C GLN A 305 27.65 -4.11 10.95
N GLN A 306 27.36 -5.12 10.13
CA GLN A 306 27.84 -6.49 10.34
C GLN A 306 29.20 -6.75 9.75
N ASP A 307 29.51 -6.11 8.64
CA ASP A 307 30.74 -6.33 7.87
C ASP A 307 31.57 -5.04 7.87
N LYS A 308 32.51 -4.93 8.81
CA LYS A 308 33.39 -3.76 8.95
C LYS A 308 34.27 -3.46 7.72
N GLN A 309 34.20 -4.28 6.68
CA GLN A 309 34.95 -4.15 5.44
C GLN A 309 34.12 -3.60 4.26
N ILE A 310 32.81 -3.40 4.42
CA ILE A 310 32.00 -2.83 3.35
C ILE A 310 32.17 -1.31 3.33
N THR A 311 32.92 -0.84 2.36
CA THR A 311 32.97 0.59 2.03
C THR A 311 31.65 1.01 1.40
N CYS A 312 31.02 2.05 1.94
CA CYS A 312 29.84 2.65 1.34
C CYS A 312 30.14 3.11 -0.09
N PRO A 313 29.44 2.61 -1.12
CA PRO A 313 29.69 3.02 -2.50
C PRO A 313 29.48 4.53 -2.74
N GLY A 314 28.71 5.19 -1.89
CA GLY A 314 28.42 6.61 -2.00
C GLY A 314 29.34 7.54 -1.21
N CYS A 315 30.04 7.04 -0.19
CA CYS A 315 30.89 7.88 0.67
C CYS A 315 32.38 7.53 0.62
N GLY A 316 32.79 6.48 -0.08
CA GLY A 316 34.23 6.15 -0.31
C GLY A 316 35.02 5.79 0.95
N LYS A 317 34.36 5.43 2.05
CA LYS A 317 35.01 5.04 3.31
C LYS A 317 34.65 3.64 3.71
#